data_7d5dac453a8ef15ea5554d9a3133f3f4
#
_entry.id   7d5dac453a8ef15ea5554d9a3133f3f4
#
_cell.length_a   1.000
_cell.length_b   1.000
_cell.length_c   1.000
_cell.angle_alpha   90.00
_cell.angle_beta   90.00
_cell.angle_gamma   90.00
#
_symmetry.space_group_name_H-M   'P 1'
#
loop_
_entity.id
_entity.type
_entity.pdbx_description
1 polymer ?
#
loop_
_entity_poly.entity_id
_entity_poly.type
_entity_poly.pdbx_seq_one_letter_code
_entity_poly.pdbx_strand_id
1 'polypeptide(L)'
;MERVLPKTLDYTDVLPLAVESRSRRRTFFPINGQTFNSDGANIIRIDLSADALLDTQHSYLRFTFTANTRSAGIDYSGGHSFIRRLRVEQSGVVLEDINSYNRLMGAVVLPCQSSDEHHKERTITEGVRGLSQTSAAMAGTNLAMSADAQGGRQGSMLTNNAATQIGVDATYDFCIPLNSGILNNEKLIPLMLMSAPLTIEIELADAISACVWGTDATGTYEISNVRYVANLVEVGGDVAQQLRMVQEMSGGVLTLAGQTYRHFTGQVTASTGDQIVNVPARVKSMKSLFFVNQGILTGSARDSYSVSCGTNNRLNEFQLKIGSVTYPPTPVRCSFGDGAPATAQPRRAECLMELAKAWGNVGSSKG
;
A
#
# COMPACT_ATOMS: atom_id res chain seq x y z
N MET A 1 4.20 -51.90 -20.20
CA MET A 1 3.61 -51.35 -18.97
C MET A 1 4.71 -50.56 -18.29
N GLU A 2 4.69 -49.26 -18.41
CA GLU A 2 5.55 -48.40 -17.61
C GLU A 2 5.06 -48.45 -16.15
N ARG A 3 5.89 -48.95 -15.28
CA ARG A 3 5.63 -48.94 -13.84
C ARG A 3 6.00 -47.55 -13.32
N VAL A 4 5.01 -46.70 -13.19
CA VAL A 4 5.17 -45.41 -12.49
C VAL A 4 5.27 -45.73 -11.00
N LEU A 5 6.41 -45.50 -10.40
CA LEU A 5 6.60 -45.57 -8.96
C LEU A 5 5.76 -44.45 -8.30
N PRO A 6 5.03 -44.74 -7.21
CA PRO A 6 4.39 -43.70 -6.42
C PRO A 6 5.45 -42.71 -5.93
N LYS A 7 5.09 -41.40 -5.91
CA LYS A 7 6.01 -40.32 -5.43
C LYS A 7 6.61 -40.57 -4.05
N THR A 8 5.90 -41.33 -3.21
CA THR A 8 6.34 -41.72 -1.86
C THR A 8 7.46 -42.79 -1.86
N LEU A 9 7.70 -43.43 -2.98
CA LEU A 9 8.77 -44.44 -3.15
C LEU A 9 9.82 -44.01 -4.15
N ASP A 10 9.73 -42.81 -4.69
CA ASP A 10 10.67 -42.22 -5.58
C ASP A 10 11.77 -41.49 -4.80
N TYR A 11 12.88 -42.11 -4.61
CA TYR A 11 14.07 -41.55 -3.96
C TYR A 11 15.07 -40.98 -4.98
N THR A 12 14.65 -40.81 -6.23
CA THR A 12 15.48 -40.24 -7.29
C THR A 12 15.39 -38.71 -7.35
N ASP A 13 14.49 -38.10 -6.60
CA ASP A 13 14.48 -36.66 -6.41
C ASP A 13 15.81 -36.24 -5.77
N VAL A 14 16.71 -35.79 -6.60
CA VAL A 14 17.96 -35.15 -6.14
C VAL A 14 17.56 -33.93 -5.38
N LEU A 15 17.74 -33.93 -4.06
CA LEU A 15 17.60 -32.72 -3.26
C LEU A 15 18.43 -31.60 -3.92
N PRO A 16 17.86 -30.42 -4.13
CA PRO A 16 18.61 -29.31 -4.68
C PRO A 16 19.87 -29.12 -3.84
N LEU A 17 21.02 -28.97 -4.47
CA LEU A 17 22.28 -28.71 -3.80
C LEU A 17 22.06 -27.59 -2.78
N ALA A 18 22.36 -27.86 -1.52
CA ALA A 18 22.29 -26.85 -0.47
C ALA A 18 23.30 -25.76 -0.80
N VAL A 19 22.82 -24.57 -1.09
CA VAL A 19 23.65 -23.40 -1.29
C VAL A 19 24.05 -22.86 0.07
N GLU A 20 25.35 -22.70 0.30
CA GLU A 20 25.82 -22.02 1.50
C GLU A 20 25.32 -20.56 1.46
N SER A 21 24.45 -20.23 2.39
CA SER A 21 23.87 -18.90 2.47
C SER A 21 23.71 -18.47 3.92
N ARG A 22 23.88 -17.18 4.15
CA ARG A 22 23.70 -16.55 5.46
C ARG A 22 22.75 -15.36 5.33
N SER A 23 21.69 -15.37 6.11
CA SER A 23 20.80 -14.21 6.22
C SER A 23 21.26 -13.30 7.36
N ARG A 24 21.25 -12.00 7.12
CA ARG A 24 21.52 -10.98 8.14
C ARG A 24 20.61 -9.76 7.99
N ARG A 25 20.27 -9.19 9.09
CA ARG A 25 19.55 -7.92 9.17
C ARG A 25 20.52 -6.76 9.07
N ARG A 26 20.24 -5.81 8.16
CA ARG A 26 20.97 -4.54 8.05
C ARG A 26 20.00 -3.37 8.03
N THR A 27 20.40 -2.28 8.66
CA THR A 27 19.60 -1.05 8.71
C THR A 27 20.24 0.02 7.85
N PHE A 28 19.43 0.65 7.00
CA PHE A 28 19.83 1.79 6.17
C PHE A 28 19.09 3.04 6.66
N PHE A 29 19.81 4.14 6.72
CA PHE A 29 19.29 5.43 7.21
C PHE A 29 19.10 6.40 6.05
N PRO A 30 18.22 7.41 6.19
CA PRO A 30 18.11 8.47 5.23
C PRO A 30 19.43 9.24 5.08
N ILE A 31 19.73 9.65 3.85
CA ILE A 31 20.94 10.42 3.53
C ILE A 31 20.74 11.93 3.61
N ASN A 32 19.49 12.38 3.68
CA ASN A 32 19.12 13.81 3.54
C ASN A 32 18.51 14.42 4.82
N GLY A 33 18.46 13.71 5.91
CA GLY A 33 17.94 14.26 7.17
C GLY A 33 17.64 13.19 8.21
N GLN A 34 17.25 13.62 9.42
CA GLN A 34 16.85 12.75 10.52
C GLN A 34 15.39 12.93 10.89
N THR A 35 14.86 14.14 10.69
CA THR A 35 13.47 14.51 10.96
C THR A 35 12.83 15.08 9.69
N PHE A 36 11.59 14.73 9.46
CA PHE A 36 10.85 15.08 8.26
C PHE A 36 9.43 15.51 8.63
N ASN A 37 8.87 16.43 7.86
CA ASN A 37 7.51 16.92 8.06
C ASN A 37 6.85 17.23 6.71
N SER A 38 5.54 17.40 6.71
CA SER A 38 4.78 17.70 5.48
C SER A 38 5.04 19.09 4.91
N ASP A 39 5.42 20.04 5.75
CA ASP A 39 5.45 21.47 5.40
C ASP A 39 6.83 21.97 4.96
N GLY A 40 7.86 21.18 5.14
CA GLY A 40 9.24 21.56 4.81
C GLY A 40 10.04 20.41 4.24
N ALA A 41 10.65 19.60 5.08
CA ALA A 41 11.44 18.44 4.69
C ALA A 41 10.56 17.23 4.42
N ASN A 42 9.84 17.23 3.30
CA ASN A 42 8.84 16.21 2.98
C ASN A 42 9.39 15.03 2.14
N ILE A 43 10.66 15.05 1.76
CA ILE A 43 11.28 14.00 0.97
C ILE A 43 12.29 13.24 1.83
N ILE A 44 12.18 11.92 1.82
CA ILE A 44 13.09 10.99 2.51
C ILE A 44 13.81 10.17 1.45
N ARG A 45 15.13 10.15 1.47
CA ARG A 45 15.96 9.36 0.56
C ARG A 45 16.82 8.37 1.32
N ILE A 46 16.74 7.10 0.93
CA ILE A 46 17.48 6.00 1.54
C ILE A 46 18.22 5.24 0.44
N ASP A 47 19.54 5.18 0.55
CA ASP A 47 20.37 4.44 -0.39
C ASP A 47 20.66 3.03 0.12
N LEU A 48 20.35 2.04 -0.69
CA LEU A 48 20.60 0.64 -0.43
C LEU A 48 21.83 0.18 -1.19
N SER A 49 22.90 -0.09 -0.47
CA SER A 49 24.13 -0.64 -1.02
C SER A 49 24.69 -1.72 -0.08
N ALA A 50 24.88 -2.90 -0.60
CA ALA A 50 25.44 -4.03 0.14
C ALA A 50 26.06 -5.05 -0.82
N ASP A 51 27.07 -5.74 -0.35
CA ASP A 51 27.63 -6.89 -1.05
C ASP A 51 26.86 -8.18 -0.70
N ALA A 52 25.57 -8.17 -1.08
CA ALA A 52 24.60 -9.22 -0.77
C ALA A 52 23.39 -9.14 -1.69
N LEU A 53 22.51 -10.13 -1.59
CA LEU A 53 21.18 -10.11 -2.18
C LEU A 53 20.18 -9.49 -1.18
N LEU A 54 19.29 -8.64 -1.66
CA LEU A 54 18.22 -8.05 -0.84
C LEU A 54 16.95 -8.90 -0.96
N ASP A 55 16.48 -9.38 0.18
CA ASP A 55 15.17 -10.00 0.32
C ASP A 55 14.15 -8.91 0.64
N THR A 56 13.39 -8.53 -0.36
CA THR A 56 12.44 -7.41 -0.25
C THR A 56 11.17 -7.79 0.50
N GLN A 57 10.74 -9.04 0.45
CA GLN A 57 9.53 -9.51 1.13
C GLN A 57 9.65 -9.49 2.65
N HIS A 58 10.86 -9.71 3.17
CA HIS A 58 11.14 -9.69 4.61
C HIS A 58 11.80 -8.38 5.07
N SER A 59 11.74 -7.35 4.24
CA SER A 59 12.29 -6.02 4.53
C SER A 59 11.15 -5.02 4.74
N TYR A 60 11.38 -4.02 5.58
CA TYR A 60 10.34 -3.06 5.94
C TYR A 60 10.90 -1.68 6.25
N LEU A 61 10.06 -0.67 6.12
CA LEU A 61 10.33 0.69 6.55
C LEU A 61 9.88 0.86 8.02
N ARG A 62 10.77 1.37 8.86
CA ARG A 62 10.45 1.78 10.23
C ARG A 62 10.61 3.27 10.38
N PHE A 63 9.66 3.90 11.09
CA PHE A 63 9.73 5.31 11.46
C PHE A 63 8.89 5.59 12.72
N THR A 64 9.20 6.69 13.37
CA THR A 64 8.46 7.20 14.52
C THR A 64 7.64 8.41 14.09
N PHE A 65 6.35 8.37 14.36
CA PHE A 65 5.42 9.48 14.16
C PHE A 65 5.25 10.25 15.45
N THR A 66 5.17 11.56 15.36
CA THR A 66 4.84 12.47 16.47
C THR A 66 3.79 13.48 16.01
N ALA A 67 2.72 13.64 16.78
CA ALA A 67 1.73 14.68 16.57
C ALA A 67 2.16 15.95 17.30
N ASN A 68 2.48 17.02 16.58
CA ASN A 68 3.11 18.18 17.18
C ASN A 68 2.11 19.17 17.81
N THR A 69 1.18 19.68 17.04
CA THR A 69 0.36 20.81 17.51
C THR A 69 -0.96 20.40 18.14
N ARG A 70 -1.46 19.23 17.76
CA ARG A 70 -2.74 18.69 18.23
C ARG A 70 -2.73 17.17 18.23
N SER A 71 -3.65 16.59 18.97
CA SER A 71 -3.89 15.15 18.94
C SER A 71 -4.33 14.71 17.55
N ALA A 72 -3.74 13.66 17.04
CA ALA A 72 -3.97 13.13 15.71
C ALA A 72 -4.71 11.79 15.76
N GLY A 73 -5.74 11.64 14.96
CA GLY A 73 -6.29 10.34 14.60
C GLY A 73 -5.54 9.79 13.38
N ILE A 74 -5.07 8.56 13.46
CA ILE A 74 -4.43 7.91 12.32
C ILE A 74 -5.50 7.35 11.38
N ASP A 75 -5.31 7.51 10.06
CA ASP A 75 -6.17 6.91 9.05
C ASP A 75 -6.21 5.38 9.17
N TYR A 76 -7.25 4.72 8.67
CA TYR A 76 -7.37 3.25 8.69
C TYR A 76 -6.21 2.53 8.00
N SER A 77 -5.55 3.20 7.06
CA SER A 77 -4.35 2.67 6.40
C SER A 77 -3.09 2.71 7.27
N GLY A 78 -3.19 3.22 8.50
CA GLY A 78 -2.08 3.23 9.43
C GLY A 78 -0.87 4.02 8.91
N GLY A 79 0.32 3.50 9.09
CA GLY A 79 1.57 4.12 8.65
C GLY A 79 1.67 4.38 7.14
N HIS A 80 0.88 3.68 6.32
CA HIS A 80 0.85 3.92 4.88
C HIS A 80 0.23 5.28 4.51
N SER A 81 -0.61 5.87 5.38
CA SER A 81 -1.22 7.18 5.14
C SER A 81 -0.21 8.31 4.98
N PHE A 82 0.96 8.17 5.59
CA PHE A 82 2.03 9.17 5.56
C PHE A 82 2.81 9.21 4.26
N ILE A 83 2.70 8.19 3.41
CA ILE A 83 3.45 8.10 2.16
C ILE A 83 2.57 8.56 1.00
N ARG A 84 2.82 9.76 0.47
CA ARG A 84 2.15 10.28 -0.73
C ARG A 84 2.65 9.61 -1.99
N ARG A 85 3.98 9.50 -2.12
CA ARG A 85 4.64 8.96 -3.31
C ARG A 85 5.78 8.06 -2.90
N LEU A 86 5.89 6.94 -3.57
CA LEU A 86 6.99 6.01 -3.43
C LEU A 86 7.69 5.88 -4.79
N ARG A 87 8.98 6.20 -4.81
CA ARG A 87 9.82 6.09 -5.99
C ARG A 87 11.02 5.21 -5.69
N VAL A 88 11.38 4.39 -6.64
CA VAL A 88 12.60 3.58 -6.62
C VAL A 88 13.43 3.96 -7.83
N GLU A 89 14.68 4.36 -7.60
CA GLU A 89 15.57 4.80 -8.65
C GLU A 89 16.97 4.19 -8.49
N GLN A 90 17.68 4.13 -9.58
CA GLN A 90 19.07 3.70 -9.62
C GLN A 90 19.86 4.63 -10.54
N SER A 91 20.93 5.23 -10.03
CA SER A 91 21.78 6.14 -10.82
C SER A 91 21.01 7.24 -11.54
N GLY A 92 19.96 7.78 -10.91
CA GLY A 92 19.09 8.82 -11.50
C GLY A 92 18.06 8.31 -12.50
N VAL A 93 18.03 7.00 -12.78
CA VAL A 93 16.99 6.39 -13.60
C VAL A 93 15.87 5.91 -12.71
N VAL A 94 14.66 6.40 -12.95
CA VAL A 94 13.46 5.98 -12.23
C VAL A 94 13.05 4.60 -12.71
N LEU A 95 13.12 3.62 -11.83
CA LEU A 95 12.69 2.24 -12.09
C LEU A 95 11.20 2.06 -11.80
N GLU A 96 10.72 2.65 -10.71
CA GLU A 96 9.32 2.61 -10.31
C GLU A 96 8.91 3.94 -9.68
N ASP A 97 7.67 4.36 -9.96
CA ASP A 97 7.09 5.59 -9.44
C ASP A 97 5.61 5.41 -9.18
N ILE A 98 5.24 5.34 -7.92
CA ILE A 98 3.87 5.14 -7.46
C ILE A 98 3.38 6.44 -6.80
N ASN A 99 2.58 7.19 -7.53
CA ASN A 99 1.91 8.37 -7.01
C ASN A 99 0.67 7.99 -6.21
N SER A 100 0.34 8.79 -5.20
CA SER A 100 -0.79 8.54 -4.30
C SER A 100 -0.75 7.14 -3.66
N TYR A 101 0.43 6.76 -3.21
CA TYR A 101 0.68 5.46 -2.58
C TYR A 101 -0.24 5.22 -1.37
N ASN A 102 -0.47 6.25 -0.55
CA ASN A 102 -1.38 6.18 0.59
C ASN A 102 -2.80 5.78 0.18
N ARG A 103 -3.31 6.36 -0.91
CA ARG A 103 -4.64 6.03 -1.43
C ARG A 103 -4.71 4.64 -2.04
N LEU A 104 -3.66 4.22 -2.74
CA LEU A 104 -3.53 2.86 -3.22
C LEU A 104 -3.65 1.87 -2.06
N MET A 105 -2.91 2.10 -0.98
CA MET A 105 -2.96 1.22 0.19
C MET A 105 -4.30 1.33 0.91
N GLY A 106 -4.74 2.53 1.29
CA GLY A 106 -5.91 2.72 2.13
C GLY A 106 -7.23 2.43 1.46
N ALA A 107 -7.39 2.76 0.18
CA ALA A 107 -8.67 2.62 -0.51
C ALA A 107 -8.78 1.38 -1.40
N VAL A 108 -7.66 0.76 -1.80
CA VAL A 108 -7.66 -0.35 -2.76
C VAL A 108 -7.07 -1.63 -2.15
N VAL A 109 -5.83 -1.60 -1.66
CA VAL A 109 -5.13 -2.82 -1.24
C VAL A 109 -5.66 -3.34 0.10
N LEU A 110 -5.62 -2.51 1.13
CA LEU A 110 -5.99 -2.91 2.49
C LEU A 110 -7.46 -3.34 2.64
N PRO A 111 -8.44 -2.67 2.02
CA PRO A 111 -9.84 -3.11 2.11
C PRO A 111 -10.12 -4.47 1.50
N CYS A 112 -9.25 -4.94 0.60
CA CYS A 112 -9.39 -6.23 -0.06
C CYS A 112 -8.66 -7.36 0.68
N GLN A 113 -7.96 -7.06 1.75
CA GLN A 113 -7.28 -8.04 2.60
C GLN A 113 -8.20 -8.57 3.69
N SER A 114 -7.80 -9.71 4.28
CA SER A 114 -8.55 -10.32 5.36
C SER A 114 -8.66 -9.42 6.58
N SER A 115 -9.85 -9.35 7.16
CA SER A 115 -10.06 -8.65 8.43
C SER A 115 -9.23 -9.23 9.58
N ASP A 116 -8.96 -10.53 9.54
CA ASP A 116 -8.14 -11.22 10.54
C ASP A 116 -6.69 -10.73 10.56
N GLU A 117 -6.09 -10.50 9.40
CA GLU A 117 -4.76 -9.92 9.29
C GLU A 117 -4.74 -8.49 9.85
N HIS A 118 -5.76 -7.69 9.52
CA HIS A 118 -5.88 -6.33 10.04
C HIS A 118 -6.01 -6.29 11.56
N HIS A 119 -6.73 -7.25 12.14
CA HIS A 119 -6.98 -7.29 13.58
C HIS A 119 -5.84 -7.86 14.42
N LYS A 120 -4.90 -8.55 13.81
CA LYS A 120 -3.80 -9.21 14.52
C LYS A 120 -2.51 -8.40 14.40
N GLU A 121 -1.69 -8.77 13.46
CA GLU A 121 -0.31 -8.29 13.39
C GLU A 121 -0.21 -6.87 12.85
N ARG A 122 -0.95 -6.56 11.81
CA ARG A 122 -0.86 -5.28 11.11
C ARG A 122 -1.34 -4.09 11.94
N THR A 123 -2.22 -4.33 12.91
CA THR A 123 -2.62 -3.28 13.85
C THR A 123 -1.43 -2.80 14.69
N ILE A 124 -0.60 -3.73 15.12
CA ILE A 124 0.55 -3.42 15.99
C ILE A 124 1.70 -2.82 15.17
N THR A 125 1.99 -3.41 14.01
CA THR A 125 3.17 -3.04 13.21
C THR A 125 2.91 -1.83 12.33
N GLU A 126 1.80 -1.85 11.62
CA GLU A 126 1.47 -0.85 10.60
C GLU A 126 0.44 0.17 11.08
N GLY A 127 -0.24 -0.09 12.21
CA GLY A 127 -1.34 0.73 12.68
C GLY A 127 -2.60 0.64 11.83
N VAL A 128 -2.69 -0.38 10.98
CA VAL A 128 -3.86 -0.63 10.13
C VAL A 128 -5.06 -1.04 11.00
N ARG A 129 -6.23 -0.51 10.69
CA ARG A 129 -7.46 -0.81 11.43
C ARG A 129 -8.43 -1.58 10.57
N GLY A 130 -9.18 -2.48 11.19
CA GLY A 130 -10.26 -3.17 10.49
C GLY A 130 -11.39 -2.24 10.10
N LEU A 131 -11.90 -2.40 8.88
CA LEU A 131 -13.04 -1.62 8.37
C LEU A 131 -14.39 -2.05 8.96
N SER A 132 -14.44 -3.08 9.79
CA SER A 132 -15.65 -3.60 10.42
C SER A 132 -16.20 -2.73 11.57
N GLN A 133 -15.77 -1.49 11.63
CA GLN A 133 -16.19 -0.60 12.69
C GLN A 133 -17.60 -0.08 12.42
N THR A 134 -18.43 -0.15 13.43
CA THR A 134 -19.84 0.20 13.32
C THR A 134 -20.02 1.67 12.94
N SER A 135 -21.01 1.93 12.12
CA SER A 135 -21.39 3.26 11.65
C SER A 135 -21.68 4.28 12.77
N ALA A 136 -21.94 3.82 13.98
CA ALA A 136 -22.10 4.69 15.16
C ALA A 136 -20.82 5.46 15.51
N ALA A 137 -19.65 4.89 15.20
CA ALA A 137 -18.38 5.58 15.39
C ALA A 137 -18.15 6.72 14.39
N MET A 138 -18.86 6.71 13.28
CA MET A 138 -18.72 7.67 12.20
C MET A 138 -19.77 8.79 12.26
N ALA A 139 -20.79 8.66 13.12
CA ALA A 139 -21.93 9.56 13.18
C ALA A 139 -21.74 10.73 14.17
N GLY A 140 -20.68 10.72 14.91
CA GLY A 140 -20.39 11.78 15.88
C GLY A 140 -19.20 12.62 15.49
N THR A 141 -18.48 13.08 16.43
CA THR A 141 -17.15 13.63 16.20
C THR A 141 -16.26 12.50 15.66
N ASN A 142 -15.78 12.66 14.45
CA ASN A 142 -15.01 11.65 13.71
C ASN A 142 -13.75 11.14 14.40
N LEU A 143 -13.46 11.69 15.52
CA LEU A 143 -12.34 11.29 16.37
C LEU A 143 -12.75 10.33 17.48
N ALA A 144 -14.04 10.23 17.76
CA ALA A 144 -14.55 9.25 18.67
C ALA A 144 -14.80 7.94 17.89
N MET A 145 -13.79 7.16 17.72
CA MET A 145 -14.02 5.76 17.46
C MET A 145 -14.74 5.20 18.67
N SER A 146 -15.90 4.61 18.48
CA SER A 146 -16.66 4.09 19.60
C SER A 146 -15.82 3.09 20.39
N ALA A 147 -16.14 3.03 21.67
CA ALA A 147 -15.56 2.04 22.56
C ALA A 147 -15.66 0.62 22.00
N ASP A 148 -16.62 0.35 21.16
CA ASP A 148 -16.86 -0.95 20.54
C ASP A 148 -15.97 -1.20 19.32
N ALA A 149 -15.62 -0.16 18.60
CA ALA A 149 -14.54 -0.26 17.63
C ALA A 149 -13.29 -0.76 18.27
N GLN A 150 -13.29 -0.63 19.54
CA GLN A 150 -12.29 -1.16 20.32
C GLN A 150 -12.28 -2.59 20.37
N GLY A 151 -13.28 -3.27 20.10
CA GLY A 151 -13.10 -4.68 20.20
C GLY A 151 -11.90 -4.93 21.03
N GLY A 152 -11.72 -3.97 21.80
CA GLY A 152 -10.70 -3.83 22.75
C GLY A 152 -9.26 -3.81 22.26
N ARG A 153 -8.91 -4.10 21.09
CA ARG A 153 -7.49 -4.35 20.79
C ARG A 153 -6.84 -3.31 19.92
N GLN A 154 -7.58 -2.73 19.02
CA GLN A 154 -6.98 -1.85 18.02
C GLN A 154 -6.89 -0.41 18.49
N GLY A 155 -7.91 0.04 19.19
CA GLY A 155 -7.92 1.36 19.75
C GLY A 155 -6.81 1.56 20.78
N SER A 156 -6.58 0.58 21.62
CA SER A 156 -5.61 0.68 22.73
C SER A 156 -4.15 0.82 22.29
N MET A 157 -3.83 0.40 21.07
CA MET A 157 -2.47 0.48 20.55
C MET A 157 -2.14 1.83 19.90
N LEU A 158 -3.14 2.52 19.38
CA LEU A 158 -2.98 3.79 18.68
C LEU A 158 -3.52 4.99 19.46
N THR A 159 -4.03 4.75 20.65
CA THR A 159 -4.69 5.79 21.41
C THR A 159 -4.13 5.94 22.81
N ASN A 160 -3.94 7.17 23.14
CA ASN A 160 -3.64 7.55 24.51
C ASN A 160 -4.99 7.80 25.20
N ASN A 161 -5.45 6.90 26.03
CA ASN A 161 -6.76 6.89 26.66
C ASN A 161 -7.95 6.63 25.72
N ALA A 162 -9.09 6.32 26.24
CA ALA A 162 -10.36 6.04 25.62
C ALA A 162 -10.76 6.84 24.36
N ALA A 163 -9.95 7.79 23.94
CA ALA A 163 -10.04 8.55 22.71
C ALA A 163 -9.06 7.99 21.67
N THR A 164 -9.48 7.91 20.47
CA THR A 164 -8.80 7.33 19.30
C THR A 164 -7.72 8.23 18.71
N GLN A 165 -7.05 9.01 19.52
CA GLN A 165 -6.07 9.99 19.09
C GLN A 165 -4.73 9.76 19.76
N ILE A 166 -3.68 9.91 18.98
CA ILE A 166 -2.33 10.09 19.54
C ILE A 166 -2.29 11.50 20.12
N GLY A 167 -1.99 11.60 21.41
CA GLY A 167 -1.88 12.89 22.10
C GLY A 167 -0.79 13.77 21.51
N VAL A 168 -0.85 15.06 21.85
CA VAL A 168 0.21 16.02 21.49
C VAL A 168 1.53 15.54 22.06
N ASP A 169 2.60 15.62 21.26
CA ASP A 169 3.95 15.16 21.57
C ASP A 169 4.08 13.66 21.90
N ALA A 170 2.99 12.92 21.81
CA ALA A 170 3.05 11.47 21.93
C ALA A 170 3.58 10.85 20.63
N THR A 171 4.37 9.81 20.78
CA THR A 171 5.06 9.12 19.68
C THR A 171 4.46 7.74 19.41
N TYR A 172 4.50 7.32 18.17
CA TYR A 172 4.16 5.96 17.76
C TYR A 172 5.12 5.43 16.70
N ASP A 173 5.61 4.21 16.91
CA ASP A 173 6.53 3.56 15.98
C ASP A 173 5.75 2.72 14.97
N PHE A 174 5.99 2.96 13.69
CA PHE A 174 5.46 2.17 12.60
C PHE A 174 6.53 1.30 11.95
N CYS A 175 6.15 0.08 11.61
CA CYS A 175 6.95 -0.84 10.80
C CYS A 175 6.07 -1.30 9.65
N ILE A 176 6.30 -0.78 8.46
CA ILE A 176 5.45 -1.04 7.29
C ILE A 176 6.22 -1.71 6.16
N PRO A 177 5.69 -2.78 5.56
CA PRO A 177 6.20 -3.30 4.30
C PRO A 177 5.86 -2.32 3.18
N LEU A 178 6.80 -2.11 2.25
CA LEU A 178 6.56 -1.23 1.10
C LEU A 178 5.98 -2.05 -0.05
N ASN A 179 4.73 -1.79 -0.42
CA ASN A 179 4.05 -2.46 -1.52
C ASN A 179 4.43 -1.83 -2.86
N SER A 180 5.39 -2.42 -3.54
CA SER A 180 5.92 -1.98 -4.83
C SER A 180 6.32 -3.20 -5.66
N GLY A 181 6.37 -3.09 -6.97
CA GLY A 181 6.78 -4.18 -7.84
C GLY A 181 8.24 -4.57 -7.66
N ILE A 182 9.07 -3.66 -7.17
CA ILE A 182 10.48 -3.89 -6.86
C ILE A 182 10.66 -4.29 -5.40
N LEU A 183 10.10 -3.49 -4.46
CA LEU A 183 10.32 -3.65 -3.02
C LEU A 183 9.44 -4.74 -2.37
N ASN A 184 8.61 -5.41 -3.13
CA ASN A 184 7.83 -6.57 -2.69
C ASN A 184 7.88 -7.68 -3.76
N ASN A 185 9.06 -7.91 -4.31
CA ASN A 185 9.28 -8.92 -5.34
C ASN A 185 9.63 -10.27 -4.71
N GLU A 186 9.19 -11.35 -5.32
CA GLU A 186 9.55 -12.72 -4.89
C GLU A 186 11.02 -13.05 -5.13
N LYS A 187 11.64 -12.38 -6.11
CA LYS A 187 13.05 -12.59 -6.42
C LYS A 187 13.93 -11.68 -5.56
N LEU A 188 15.03 -12.24 -5.11
CA LEU A 188 16.07 -11.48 -4.41
C LEU A 188 16.73 -10.47 -5.35
N ILE A 189 16.92 -9.25 -4.90
CA ILE A 189 17.58 -8.19 -5.67
C ILE A 189 19.08 -8.25 -5.44
N PRO A 190 19.92 -8.47 -6.48
CA PRO A 190 21.36 -8.62 -6.33
C PRO A 190 22.06 -7.25 -6.18
N LEU A 191 22.02 -6.65 -4.99
CA LEU A 191 22.68 -5.36 -4.73
C LEU A 191 24.18 -5.41 -5.02
N MET A 192 24.81 -6.58 -4.83
CA MET A 192 26.24 -6.79 -5.09
C MET A 192 26.63 -6.68 -6.57
N LEU A 193 25.68 -6.79 -7.49
CA LEU A 193 25.91 -6.68 -8.93
C LEU A 193 25.53 -5.29 -9.49
N MET A 194 24.99 -4.42 -8.65
CA MET A 194 24.59 -3.08 -9.04
C MET A 194 25.79 -2.13 -9.00
N SER A 195 25.98 -1.36 -10.07
CA SER A 195 27.04 -0.36 -10.18
C SER A 195 26.79 0.90 -9.33
N ALA A 196 25.54 1.14 -8.97
CA ALA A 196 25.12 2.27 -8.15
C ALA A 196 24.10 1.80 -7.11
N PRO A 197 23.97 2.51 -5.99
CA PRO A 197 22.96 2.21 -4.97
C PRO A 197 21.55 2.22 -5.54
N LEU A 198 20.70 1.36 -5.00
CA LEU A 198 19.26 1.44 -5.20
C LEU A 198 18.70 2.48 -4.22
N THR A 199 18.14 3.57 -4.71
CA THR A 199 17.61 4.65 -3.87
C THR A 199 16.10 4.51 -3.73
N ILE A 200 15.63 4.49 -2.50
CA ILE A 200 14.21 4.63 -2.16
C ILE A 200 13.95 6.08 -1.84
N GLU A 201 13.08 6.72 -2.60
CA GLU A 201 12.60 8.07 -2.35
C GLU A 201 11.15 8.03 -1.91
N ILE A 202 10.85 8.60 -0.75
CA ILE A 202 9.52 8.68 -0.17
C ILE A 202 9.14 10.14 -0.02
N GLU A 203 8.03 10.54 -0.61
CA GLU A 203 7.43 11.85 -0.40
C GLU A 203 6.31 11.73 0.62
N LEU A 204 6.35 12.56 1.66
CA LEU A 204 5.35 12.57 2.72
C LEU A 204 4.04 13.21 2.26
N ALA A 205 2.95 12.72 2.81
CA ALA A 205 1.62 13.23 2.56
C ALA A 205 1.35 14.50 3.39
N ASP A 206 0.49 15.36 2.88
CA ASP A 206 0.00 16.53 3.61
C ASP A 206 -0.66 16.09 4.93
N ALA A 207 -0.52 16.90 5.97
CA ALA A 207 -1.07 16.60 7.28
C ALA A 207 -2.59 16.34 7.24
N ILE A 208 -3.31 17.08 6.39
CA ILE A 208 -4.77 16.90 6.19
C ILE A 208 -5.11 15.54 5.57
N SER A 209 -4.25 15.03 4.70
CA SER A 209 -4.47 13.74 4.05
C SER A 209 -4.05 12.57 4.92
N ALA A 210 -3.00 12.73 5.71
CA ALA A 210 -2.41 11.65 6.50
C ALA A 210 -3.15 11.36 7.79
N CYS A 211 -3.73 12.40 8.42
CA CYS A 211 -4.32 12.32 9.75
C CYS A 211 -5.66 13.03 9.85
N VAL A 212 -6.40 12.67 10.87
CA VAL A 212 -7.65 13.34 11.29
C VAL A 212 -7.37 14.22 12.51
N TRP A 213 -7.65 15.51 12.41
CA TRP A 213 -7.26 16.52 13.41
C TRP A 213 -8.41 17.10 14.22
N GLY A 214 -9.66 16.81 13.86
CA GLY A 214 -10.86 17.46 14.41
C GLY A 214 -11.26 18.72 13.64
N THR A 215 -12.41 19.28 14.02
CA THR A 215 -13.17 20.23 13.19
C THR A 215 -12.46 21.56 12.91
N ASP A 216 -11.59 22.03 13.78
CA ASP A 216 -10.99 23.37 13.66
C ASP A 216 -9.45 23.36 13.60
N ALA A 217 -8.86 22.23 13.30
CA ALA A 217 -7.45 22.08 13.55
C ALA A 217 -6.57 22.10 12.31
N THR A 218 -5.59 22.97 12.34
CA THR A 218 -4.36 22.82 11.57
C THR A 218 -3.37 22.00 12.41
N GLY A 219 -3.45 20.68 12.29
CA GLY A 219 -2.45 19.81 12.92
C GLY A 219 -1.21 19.69 12.05
N THR A 220 -0.08 19.51 12.68
CA THR A 220 1.18 19.17 12.02
C THR A 220 1.77 17.92 12.65
N TYR A 221 2.52 17.19 11.87
CA TYR A 221 3.20 15.98 12.34
C TYR A 221 4.67 15.99 11.95
N GLU A 222 5.44 15.19 12.66
CA GLU A 222 6.84 14.94 12.40
C GLU A 222 7.08 13.45 12.28
N ILE A 223 7.93 13.08 11.34
CA ILE A 223 8.44 11.72 11.15
C ILE A 223 9.92 11.72 11.51
N SER A 224 10.31 10.89 12.45
CA SER A 224 11.70 10.76 12.91
C SER A 224 12.13 9.30 12.95
N ASN A 225 13.41 9.06 13.28
CA ASN A 225 13.97 7.71 13.38
C ASN A 225 13.73 6.81 12.16
N VAL A 226 13.66 7.43 10.98
CA VAL A 226 13.39 6.71 9.73
C VAL A 226 14.54 5.77 9.40
N ARG A 227 14.21 4.53 9.07
CA ARG A 227 15.19 3.52 8.65
C ARG A 227 14.52 2.43 7.81
N TYR A 228 15.21 1.99 6.79
CA TYR A 228 14.83 0.79 6.07
C TYR A 228 15.58 -0.41 6.66
N VAL A 229 14.83 -1.36 7.18
CA VAL A 229 15.38 -2.58 7.80
C VAL A 229 15.34 -3.66 6.72
N ALA A 230 16.51 -3.96 6.18
CA ALA A 230 16.68 -4.91 5.11
C ALA A 230 17.10 -6.28 5.64
N ASN A 231 16.50 -7.31 5.07
CA ASN A 231 16.98 -8.67 5.18
C ASN A 231 17.94 -8.95 4.01
N LEU A 232 19.20 -9.16 4.31
CA LEU A 232 20.25 -9.41 3.32
C LEU A 232 20.65 -10.88 3.35
N VAL A 233 20.75 -11.48 2.17
CA VAL A 233 21.19 -12.85 1.98
C VAL A 233 22.57 -12.84 1.34
N GLU A 234 23.57 -13.26 2.08
CA GLU A 234 24.92 -13.51 1.60
C GLU A 234 24.97 -14.93 1.03
N VAL A 235 25.50 -15.07 -0.15
CA VAL A 235 25.65 -16.38 -0.84
C VAL A 235 27.12 -16.71 -1.06
N GLY A 236 27.42 -17.99 -1.12
CA GLY A 236 28.78 -18.45 -1.40
C GLY A 236 29.33 -17.90 -2.71
N GLY A 237 30.66 -17.84 -2.81
CA GLY A 237 31.34 -17.26 -3.96
C GLY A 237 30.96 -17.90 -5.31
N ASP A 238 30.67 -19.19 -5.31
CA ASP A 238 30.26 -19.91 -6.52
C ASP A 238 28.94 -19.42 -7.09
N VAL A 239 27.96 -19.13 -6.23
CA VAL A 239 26.67 -18.60 -6.65
C VAL A 239 26.81 -17.15 -7.12
N ALA A 240 27.58 -16.35 -6.42
CA ALA A 240 27.89 -14.99 -6.84
C ALA A 240 28.54 -14.95 -8.23
N GLN A 241 29.44 -15.87 -8.49
CA GLN A 241 30.12 -16.03 -9.81
C GLN A 241 29.11 -16.46 -10.88
N GLN A 242 28.23 -17.42 -10.58
CA GLN A 242 27.18 -17.85 -11.51
C GLN A 242 26.25 -16.70 -11.87
N LEU A 243 25.83 -15.89 -10.90
CA LEU A 243 24.99 -14.71 -11.15
C LEU A 243 25.69 -13.68 -12.05
N ARG A 244 27.02 -13.48 -11.86
CA ARG A 244 27.80 -12.61 -12.74
C ARG A 244 27.87 -13.18 -14.16
N MET A 245 28.07 -14.47 -14.31
CA MET A 245 28.07 -15.13 -15.64
C MET A 245 26.72 -14.98 -16.33
N VAL A 246 25.58 -15.15 -15.59
CA VAL A 246 24.25 -14.95 -16.14
C VAL A 246 24.06 -13.50 -16.58
N GLN A 247 24.55 -12.54 -15.80
CA GLN A 247 24.51 -11.12 -16.15
C GLN A 247 25.31 -10.85 -17.44
N GLU A 248 26.52 -11.38 -17.54
CA GLU A 248 27.37 -11.21 -18.71
C GLU A 248 26.73 -11.83 -19.96
N MET A 249 26.20 -13.07 -19.85
CA MET A 249 25.51 -13.76 -20.95
C MET A 249 24.23 -12.99 -21.40
N SER A 250 23.60 -12.26 -20.51
CA SER A 250 22.42 -11.44 -20.78
C SER A 250 22.76 -10.02 -21.26
N GLY A 251 24.01 -9.76 -21.67
CA GLY A 251 24.45 -8.44 -22.12
C GLY A 251 24.60 -7.41 -20.99
N GLY A 252 24.92 -7.86 -19.78
CA GLY A 252 25.11 -6.99 -18.62
C GLY A 252 23.80 -6.62 -17.85
N VAL A 253 22.68 -7.19 -18.26
CA VAL A 253 21.35 -6.85 -17.69
C VAL A 253 20.72 -8.05 -17.00
N LEU A 254 20.24 -7.85 -15.78
CA LEU A 254 19.35 -8.79 -15.10
C LEU A 254 17.92 -8.26 -15.14
N THR A 255 17.01 -9.07 -15.65
CA THR A 255 15.60 -8.69 -15.77
C THR A 255 14.81 -9.14 -14.56
N LEU A 256 14.21 -8.18 -13.88
CA LEU A 256 13.24 -8.39 -12.81
C LEU A 256 11.83 -8.17 -13.36
N ALA A 257 10.97 -9.17 -13.24
CA ALA A 257 9.56 -9.02 -13.58
C ALA A 257 8.76 -8.61 -12.34
N GLY A 258 7.94 -7.61 -12.47
CA GLY A 258 7.10 -7.10 -11.39
C GLY A 258 5.86 -6.40 -11.93
N GLN A 259 4.95 -6.07 -11.02
CA GLN A 259 3.75 -5.28 -11.30
C GLN A 259 3.92 -3.93 -10.64
N THR A 260 3.65 -2.86 -11.37
CA THR A 260 3.67 -1.52 -10.81
C THR A 260 2.28 -0.89 -10.89
N TYR A 261 2.03 0.10 -10.05
CA TYR A 261 0.78 0.84 -10.00
C TYR A 261 0.98 2.22 -10.62
N ARG A 262 0.01 2.64 -11.42
CA ARG A 262 -0.02 4.01 -11.97
C ARG A 262 -1.31 4.69 -11.57
N HIS A 263 -1.21 5.89 -11.07
CA HIS A 263 -2.32 6.70 -10.62
C HIS A 263 -2.71 7.76 -11.65
N PHE A 264 -4.00 7.85 -11.90
CA PHE A 264 -4.60 8.87 -12.75
C PHE A 264 -5.73 9.53 -11.98
N THR A 265 -5.82 10.85 -12.07
CA THR A 265 -6.92 11.62 -11.48
C THR A 265 -7.85 12.11 -12.57
N GLY A 266 -9.14 12.00 -12.32
CA GLY A 266 -10.19 12.61 -13.13
C GLY A 266 -11.14 13.37 -12.24
N GLN A 267 -11.66 14.49 -12.72
CA GLN A 267 -12.68 15.24 -12.00
C GLN A 267 -14.06 14.89 -12.56
N VAL A 268 -14.96 14.56 -11.65
CA VAL A 268 -16.36 14.28 -11.96
C VAL A 268 -17.19 15.40 -11.36
N THR A 269 -18.02 16.03 -12.17
CA THR A 269 -18.92 17.10 -11.72
C THR A 269 -20.23 16.48 -11.24
N ALA A 270 -20.85 17.07 -10.20
CA ALA A 270 -22.17 16.66 -9.77
C ALA A 270 -23.20 16.88 -10.91
N SER A 271 -23.61 15.80 -11.54
CA SER A 271 -24.52 15.79 -12.69
C SER A 271 -25.32 14.50 -12.68
N THR A 272 -26.52 14.55 -13.22
CA THR A 272 -27.40 13.39 -13.41
C THR A 272 -27.13 12.63 -14.72
N GLY A 273 -26.17 13.08 -15.50
CA GLY A 273 -25.84 12.48 -16.80
C GLY A 273 -24.56 11.63 -16.78
N ASP A 274 -24.26 11.04 -17.91
CA ASP A 274 -23.07 10.25 -18.12
C ASP A 274 -21.80 11.09 -17.93
N GLN A 275 -20.85 10.54 -17.22
CA GLN A 275 -19.54 11.16 -16.97
C GLN A 275 -18.44 10.34 -17.66
N ILE A 276 -17.64 11.01 -18.46
CA ILE A 276 -16.52 10.38 -19.17
C ILE A 276 -15.22 10.87 -18.55
N VAL A 277 -14.43 9.92 -18.01
CA VAL A 277 -13.10 10.19 -17.50
C VAL A 277 -12.07 9.58 -18.43
N ASN A 278 -11.27 10.43 -19.07
CA ASN A 278 -10.18 9.98 -19.92
C ASN A 278 -8.96 9.59 -19.07
N VAL A 279 -8.51 8.34 -19.23
CA VAL A 279 -7.33 7.81 -18.55
C VAL A 279 -6.20 7.66 -19.58
N PRO A 280 -5.16 8.52 -19.53
CA PRO A 280 -4.06 8.47 -20.51
C PRO A 280 -3.07 7.34 -20.18
N ALA A 281 -3.56 6.12 -20.02
CA ALA A 281 -2.76 4.95 -19.68
C ALA A 281 -1.95 4.46 -20.89
N ARG A 282 -0.69 4.87 -20.96
CA ARG A 282 0.29 4.36 -21.95
C ARG A 282 1.11 3.25 -21.31
N VAL A 283 0.53 2.04 -21.26
CA VAL A 283 1.16 0.87 -20.66
C VAL A 283 1.24 -0.27 -21.68
N LYS A 284 2.27 -1.09 -21.59
CA LYS A 284 2.43 -2.26 -22.47
C LYS A 284 1.44 -3.38 -22.14
N SER A 285 1.13 -3.55 -20.85
CA SER A 285 0.21 -4.56 -20.37
C SER A 285 -0.53 -4.00 -19.15
N MET A 286 -1.85 -3.93 -19.22
CA MET A 286 -2.71 -3.55 -18.12
C MET A 286 -3.37 -4.81 -17.56
N LYS A 287 -3.21 -5.07 -16.27
CA LYS A 287 -3.83 -6.22 -15.61
C LYS A 287 -5.19 -5.89 -15.06
N SER A 288 -5.30 -4.77 -14.37
CA SER A 288 -6.53 -4.35 -13.69
C SER A 288 -6.62 -2.83 -13.64
N LEU A 289 -7.83 -2.31 -13.58
CA LEU A 289 -8.13 -0.91 -13.34
C LEU A 289 -9.00 -0.82 -12.09
N PHE A 290 -8.54 -0.05 -11.12
CA PHE A 290 -9.30 0.28 -9.92
C PHE A 290 -9.68 1.74 -9.97
N PHE A 291 -10.92 2.08 -9.64
CA PHE A 291 -11.31 3.46 -9.47
C PHE A 291 -11.93 3.68 -8.08
N VAL A 292 -11.60 4.82 -7.49
CA VAL A 292 -12.11 5.22 -6.19
C VAL A 292 -12.63 6.65 -6.29
N ASN A 293 -13.87 6.83 -5.92
CA ASN A 293 -14.47 8.15 -5.83
C ASN A 293 -14.09 8.80 -4.50
N GLN A 294 -13.51 9.99 -4.57
CA GLN A 294 -13.16 10.76 -3.39
C GLN A 294 -13.80 12.15 -3.44
N GLY A 295 -14.23 12.64 -2.28
CA GLY A 295 -14.62 14.03 -2.14
C GLY A 295 -13.43 14.97 -2.20
N ILE A 296 -13.65 16.19 -2.64
CA ILE A 296 -12.66 17.26 -2.54
C ILE A 296 -12.49 17.60 -1.07
N LEU A 297 -11.27 17.51 -0.56
CA LEU A 297 -10.96 17.90 0.81
C LEU A 297 -11.05 19.44 0.93
N THR A 298 -12.08 19.90 1.56
CA THR A 298 -12.22 21.31 1.96
C THR A 298 -11.76 21.50 3.41
N GLY A 299 -11.63 22.74 3.88
CA GLY A 299 -11.11 23.03 5.21
C GLY A 299 -11.83 22.32 6.38
N SER A 300 -13.12 21.98 6.23
CA SER A 300 -13.91 21.22 7.20
C SER A 300 -13.78 19.70 7.09
N ALA A 301 -13.09 19.20 6.07
CA ALA A 301 -12.90 17.75 5.86
C ALA A 301 -11.74 17.15 6.67
N ARG A 302 -11.15 17.95 7.57
CA ARG A 302 -10.03 17.52 8.43
C ARG A 302 -10.44 16.55 9.54
N ASP A 303 -11.72 16.42 9.77
CA ASP A 303 -12.33 15.53 10.74
C ASP A 303 -12.78 14.18 10.14
N SER A 304 -12.42 13.90 8.92
CA SER A 304 -12.76 12.65 8.23
C SER A 304 -11.54 11.91 7.68
N TYR A 305 -11.64 10.60 7.62
CA TYR A 305 -10.62 9.75 7.04
C TYR A 305 -10.57 9.94 5.51
N SER A 306 -9.59 10.67 5.03
CA SER A 306 -9.54 11.10 3.64
C SER A 306 -8.88 10.10 2.70
N VAL A 307 -8.03 9.24 3.22
CA VAL A 307 -7.27 8.26 2.43
C VAL A 307 -8.07 7.00 2.22
N SER A 308 -8.62 6.44 3.30
CA SER A 308 -9.30 5.13 3.28
C SER A 308 -10.78 5.23 2.94
N CYS A 309 -11.41 6.38 3.13
CA CYS A 309 -12.84 6.56 2.87
C CYS A 309 -13.08 7.18 1.50
N GLY A 310 -13.89 6.50 0.71
CA GLY A 310 -14.42 7.03 -0.54
C GLY A 310 -15.76 7.73 -0.37
N THR A 311 -16.16 8.53 -1.34
CA THR A 311 -17.49 9.13 -1.42
C THR A 311 -18.42 8.27 -2.26
N ASN A 312 -19.65 8.13 -1.80
CA ASN A 312 -20.69 7.51 -2.61
C ASN A 312 -21.33 8.58 -3.52
N ASN A 313 -20.91 8.62 -4.76
CA ASN A 313 -21.43 9.57 -5.77
C ASN A 313 -22.75 9.11 -6.40
N ARG A 314 -23.46 8.13 -5.82
CA ARG A 314 -24.64 7.50 -6.41
C ARG A 314 -24.39 6.99 -7.84
N LEU A 315 -23.21 6.46 -8.06
CA LEU A 315 -22.82 5.87 -9.33
C LEU A 315 -23.79 4.74 -9.70
N ASN A 316 -24.48 4.83 -10.82
CA ASN A 316 -25.43 3.83 -11.26
C ASN A 316 -24.73 2.64 -11.87
N GLU A 317 -23.86 2.89 -12.81
CA GLU A 317 -23.13 1.85 -13.51
C GLU A 317 -21.80 2.39 -14.02
N PHE A 318 -20.89 1.52 -14.34
CA PHE A 318 -19.65 1.88 -15.00
C PHE A 318 -19.26 0.90 -16.09
N GLN A 319 -18.52 1.40 -17.05
CA GLN A 319 -17.86 0.64 -18.10
C GLN A 319 -16.50 1.24 -18.42
N LEU A 320 -15.57 0.42 -18.86
CA LEU A 320 -14.28 0.83 -19.39
C LEU A 320 -14.27 0.69 -20.91
N LYS A 321 -13.91 1.76 -21.62
CA LYS A 321 -13.75 1.73 -23.08
C LYS A 321 -12.27 1.79 -23.41
N ILE A 322 -11.78 0.80 -24.14
CA ILE A 322 -10.39 0.74 -24.63
C ILE A 322 -10.44 0.75 -26.17
N GLY A 323 -10.05 1.87 -26.75
CA GLY A 323 -10.23 2.07 -28.20
C GLY A 323 -11.70 2.00 -28.61
N SER A 324 -12.06 1.04 -29.45
CA SER A 324 -13.44 0.81 -29.90
C SER A 324 -14.21 -0.24 -29.08
N VAL A 325 -13.54 -0.92 -28.14
CA VAL A 325 -14.13 -2.04 -27.38
C VAL A 325 -14.49 -1.60 -25.98
N THR A 326 -15.66 -2.03 -25.52
CA THR A 326 -16.17 -1.73 -24.16
C THR A 326 -16.04 -2.96 -23.26
N TYR A 327 -15.56 -2.75 -22.04
CA TYR A 327 -15.31 -3.77 -21.03
C TYR A 327 -16.00 -3.41 -19.71
N PRO A 328 -16.77 -4.31 -19.09
CA PRO A 328 -17.36 -5.49 -19.75
C PRO A 328 -18.38 -5.05 -20.81
N PRO A 329 -18.82 -5.96 -21.72
CA PRO A 329 -19.84 -5.61 -22.72
C PRO A 329 -21.15 -5.11 -22.12
N THR A 330 -21.53 -5.67 -20.96
CA THR A 330 -22.68 -5.24 -20.16
C THR A 330 -22.17 -4.38 -19.00
N PRO A 331 -22.74 -3.17 -18.74
CA PRO A 331 -22.31 -2.32 -17.65
C PRO A 331 -22.39 -3.02 -16.30
N VAL A 332 -21.43 -2.75 -15.44
CA VAL A 332 -21.45 -3.19 -14.03
C VAL A 332 -22.36 -2.25 -13.25
N ARG A 333 -23.38 -2.79 -12.66
CA ARG A 333 -24.36 -2.00 -11.90
C ARG A 333 -23.93 -1.82 -10.45
N CYS A 334 -23.89 -0.56 -10.02
CA CYS A 334 -23.45 -0.14 -8.69
C CYS A 334 -24.57 0.44 -7.83
N SER A 335 -25.74 0.75 -8.39
CA SER A 335 -26.72 1.60 -7.78
C SER A 335 -27.99 0.92 -7.30
N PHE A 336 -28.79 1.81 -6.77
CA PHE A 336 -30.07 1.62 -6.15
C PHE A 336 -31.22 1.27 -7.11
N GLY A 337 -31.04 1.42 -8.43
CA GLY A 337 -32.09 1.42 -9.41
C GLY A 337 -32.81 2.77 -9.50
N ASP A 338 -33.36 3.06 -10.65
CA ASP A 338 -34.11 4.30 -10.91
C ASP A 338 -35.29 4.43 -9.93
N GLY A 339 -35.41 5.60 -9.32
CA GLY A 339 -36.52 5.91 -8.40
C GLY A 339 -36.34 5.38 -6.96
N ALA A 340 -35.22 4.78 -6.62
CA ALA A 340 -34.97 4.36 -5.24
C ALA A 340 -34.87 5.58 -4.29
N PRO A 341 -35.47 5.54 -3.10
CA PRO A 341 -35.37 6.64 -2.16
C PRO A 341 -33.92 6.85 -1.70
N ALA A 342 -33.57 8.07 -1.33
CA ALA A 342 -32.22 8.42 -0.90
C ALA A 342 -31.71 7.59 0.30
N THR A 343 -32.62 6.98 1.04
CA THR A 343 -32.36 6.11 2.19
C THR A 343 -32.12 4.65 1.81
N ALA A 344 -32.34 4.27 0.54
CA ALA A 344 -32.13 2.90 0.11
C ALA A 344 -30.62 2.54 0.15
N GLN A 345 -30.33 1.35 0.61
CA GLN A 345 -28.95 0.85 0.64
C GLN A 345 -28.45 0.50 -0.77
N PRO A 346 -27.23 0.87 -1.13
CA PRO A 346 -26.69 0.55 -2.45
C PRO A 346 -26.56 -0.97 -2.67
N ARG A 347 -26.96 -1.41 -3.84
CA ARG A 347 -26.74 -2.81 -4.28
C ARG A 347 -25.34 -2.92 -4.86
N ARG A 348 -24.36 -3.23 -4.02
CA ARG A 348 -22.93 -3.27 -4.40
C ARG A 348 -22.38 -4.67 -4.61
N ALA A 349 -23.22 -5.70 -4.59
CA ALA A 349 -22.76 -7.08 -4.67
C ALA A 349 -22.00 -7.36 -5.98
N GLU A 350 -22.52 -6.86 -7.11
CA GLU A 350 -21.86 -7.03 -8.41
C GLU A 350 -20.49 -6.34 -8.46
N CYS A 351 -20.40 -5.13 -7.94
CA CYS A 351 -19.14 -4.39 -7.88
C CYS A 351 -18.09 -5.11 -7.02
N LEU A 352 -18.49 -5.74 -5.92
CA LEU A 352 -17.59 -6.53 -5.08
C LEU A 352 -17.10 -7.79 -5.78
N MET A 353 -17.97 -8.44 -6.56
CA MET A 353 -17.56 -9.59 -7.36
C MET A 353 -16.57 -9.20 -8.46
N GLU A 354 -16.79 -8.07 -9.11
CA GLU A 354 -15.84 -7.57 -10.11
C GLU A 354 -14.51 -7.14 -9.47
N LEU A 355 -14.55 -6.56 -8.28
CA LEU A 355 -13.34 -6.25 -7.50
C LEU A 355 -12.56 -7.54 -7.16
N ALA A 356 -13.25 -8.60 -6.74
CA ALA A 356 -12.62 -9.88 -6.48
C ALA A 356 -11.96 -10.48 -7.74
N LYS A 357 -12.59 -10.34 -8.91
CA LYS A 357 -11.99 -10.74 -10.21
C LYS A 357 -10.71 -9.95 -10.50
N ALA A 358 -10.70 -8.65 -10.24
CA ALA A 358 -9.55 -7.79 -10.48
C ALA A 358 -8.31 -8.24 -9.67
N TRP A 359 -8.52 -8.84 -8.51
CA TRP A 359 -7.48 -9.44 -7.67
C TRP A 359 -7.21 -10.93 -7.97
N GLY A 360 -7.99 -11.54 -8.86
CA GLY A 360 -7.88 -12.96 -9.17
C GLY A 360 -8.43 -13.91 -8.12
N ASN A 361 -9.26 -13.42 -7.19
CA ASN A 361 -9.70 -14.16 -6.01
C ASN A 361 -11.17 -14.59 -6.04
N VAL A 362 -11.81 -14.65 -7.18
CA VAL A 362 -13.23 -15.09 -7.26
C VAL A 362 -13.35 -16.55 -6.85
N GLY A 363 -14.22 -16.81 -5.87
CA GLY A 363 -14.43 -18.15 -5.33
C GLY A 363 -13.34 -18.64 -4.37
N SER A 364 -12.35 -17.84 -4.09
CA SER A 364 -11.35 -18.12 -3.07
C SER A 364 -11.87 -17.66 -1.71
N SER A 365 -11.91 -18.56 -0.75
CA SER A 365 -12.13 -18.23 0.68
C SER A 365 -10.89 -17.64 1.33
N LYS A 366 -9.88 -17.32 0.56
CA LYS A 366 -8.67 -16.71 1.09
C LYS A 366 -8.96 -15.25 1.41
N GLY A 367 -9.15 -15.08 2.68
CA GLY A 367 -8.75 -13.82 3.22
C GLY A 367 -7.26 -13.68 3.12
#